data_02168209b74c98fa43a34ac69c6dec89
#
_entry.id   02168209b74c98fa43a34ac69c6dec89
#
_cell.length_a   1.000
_cell.length_b   1.000
_cell.length_c   1.000
_cell.angle_alpha   90.00
_cell.angle_beta   90.00
_cell.angle_gamma   90.00
#
_symmetry.space_group_name_H-M   'P 1'
#
loop_
_entity.id
_entity.type
_entity.pdbx_description
1 polymer ?
#
loop_
_entity_poly.entity_id
_entity_poly.type
_entity_poly.pdbx_seq_one_letter_code
_entity_poly.pdbx_strand_id
1 'polypeptide(L)'
;MRRASAAGGARPRRFWRVLLAAGILGAFAAAALPPLFVLPTLVIAIPGLLALIGASARAHEAFWLGCAFGFGHHLFGLYWITDAILIEAADFWWFVPIAVPGLAAILAPFIGVAALAAWFAPKGWRRVLLFAAVWMLGDLARQFIGGGFPWNPWASVWALPGLAGEIMLQPVAILGTPGVTGLTVLLAGLPALGRRGWLLGAISLALWAGFGAAWRARPAGPPPGFTAILVQGNVAEGDKWSQARALAIFRRYLDLTSEGVYRADMGHAGAGPKLVIWPETASPYPLLDDPDARQAIALAADGAPALVGSVRRGADGKPRNSLIALDGEGRVIGVYDKYHLVPGGEYQPKWLPLPVDIVPGGGFAPGSGPKTLTLPGLVPVAPLICYEAIYPHAIVDEAARPRLLVNVTNDAWFGDSSGPRQHLAAARMRAIEEGLPLMRAANTGISAAFDGHGRELTRLGLGQTGVKVVAVPGALPPPPFARFGLAVPLLLAVMAIAAALARKWEISTDKLKT
;
A
#
# COMPACT_ATOMS: atom_id res chain seq x y z
N MET A 1 -26.93 59.47 -16.87
CA MET A 1 -25.57 59.02 -16.47
C MET A 1 -25.73 57.99 -15.36
N ARG A 2 -25.69 56.68 -15.69
CA ARG A 2 -25.74 55.57 -14.72
C ARG A 2 -24.30 55.22 -14.36
N ARG A 3 -23.98 55.27 -13.03
CA ARG A 3 -22.70 54.83 -12.49
C ARG A 3 -22.59 53.31 -12.66
N ALA A 4 -21.68 52.86 -13.50
CA ALA A 4 -21.26 51.46 -13.53
C ALA A 4 -20.52 51.14 -12.25
N SER A 5 -21.01 50.15 -11.50
CA SER A 5 -20.44 49.69 -10.22
C SER A 5 -19.16 48.92 -10.48
N ALA A 6 -18.07 49.39 -9.93
CA ALA A 6 -16.77 48.70 -9.86
C ALA A 6 -16.83 47.53 -8.85
N ALA A 7 -17.42 46.41 -9.26
CA ALA A 7 -17.51 45.22 -8.44
C ALA A 7 -16.64 44.02 -8.95
N GLY A 8 -15.66 44.31 -9.86
CA GLY A 8 -14.92 43.24 -10.56
C GLY A 8 -13.61 42.76 -9.95
N GLY A 9 -13.01 43.50 -8.99
CA GLY A 9 -11.61 43.26 -8.61
C GLY A 9 -11.34 42.42 -7.35
N ALA A 10 -12.30 42.22 -6.47
CA ALA A 10 -12.07 41.58 -5.16
C ALA A 10 -12.30 40.06 -5.15
N ARG A 11 -13.03 39.49 -6.12
CA ARG A 11 -13.38 38.07 -6.19
C ARG A 11 -12.19 37.11 -6.44
N PRO A 12 -11.26 37.38 -7.38
CA PRO A 12 -10.18 36.43 -7.67
C PRO A 12 -9.19 36.29 -6.51
N ARG A 13 -8.82 37.40 -5.84
CA ARG A 13 -7.87 37.36 -4.69
C ARG A 13 -8.43 36.58 -3.49
N ARG A 14 -9.74 36.60 -3.27
CA ARG A 14 -10.39 35.84 -2.20
C ARG A 14 -10.38 34.35 -2.50
N PHE A 15 -10.62 33.92 -3.74
CA PHE A 15 -10.64 32.52 -4.13
C PHE A 15 -9.26 31.85 -3.97
N TRP A 16 -8.16 32.50 -4.39
CA TRP A 16 -6.80 31.97 -4.19
C TRP A 16 -6.45 31.72 -2.73
N ARG A 17 -6.90 32.60 -1.82
CA ARG A 17 -6.70 32.35 -0.38
C ARG A 17 -7.45 31.12 0.12
N VAL A 18 -8.61 30.85 -0.41
CA VAL A 18 -9.41 29.68 -0.04
C VAL A 18 -8.80 28.40 -0.62
N LEU A 19 -8.26 28.44 -1.85
CA LEU A 19 -7.50 27.33 -2.44
C LEU A 19 -6.25 27.04 -1.61
N LEU A 20 -5.49 28.06 -1.23
CA LEU A 20 -4.32 27.88 -0.37
C LEU A 20 -4.70 27.24 0.98
N ALA A 21 -5.79 27.70 1.59
CA ALA A 21 -6.29 27.09 2.84
C ALA A 21 -6.66 25.62 2.65
N ALA A 22 -7.31 25.25 1.55
CA ALA A 22 -7.60 23.87 1.22
C ALA A 22 -6.32 23.03 1.03
N GLY A 23 -5.31 23.58 0.35
CA GLY A 23 -3.99 22.93 0.19
C GLY A 23 -3.28 22.71 1.52
N ILE A 24 -3.30 23.71 2.42
CA ILE A 24 -2.74 23.60 3.77
C ILE A 24 -3.49 22.51 4.58
N LEU A 25 -4.82 22.45 4.50
CA LEU A 25 -5.59 21.39 5.16
C LEU A 25 -5.20 20.00 4.62
N GLY A 26 -4.97 19.87 3.33
CA GLY A 26 -4.50 18.62 2.73
C GLY A 26 -3.10 18.23 3.22
N ALA A 27 -2.17 19.17 3.24
CA ALA A 27 -0.83 18.97 3.79
C ALA A 27 -0.87 18.57 5.28
N PHE A 28 -1.71 19.23 6.06
CA PHE A 28 -1.92 18.93 7.47
C PHE A 28 -2.51 17.53 7.68
N ALA A 29 -3.45 17.11 6.82
CA ALA A 29 -4.01 15.77 6.85
C ALA A 29 -2.96 14.69 6.59
N ALA A 30 -1.93 14.94 5.77
CA ALA A 30 -0.88 13.98 5.50
C ALA A 30 -0.10 13.54 6.77
N ALA A 31 -0.11 14.34 7.84
CA ALA A 31 0.50 13.97 9.11
C ALA A 31 -0.21 12.78 9.81
N ALA A 32 -1.43 12.41 9.38
CA ALA A 32 -2.08 11.20 9.87
C ALA A 32 -1.49 9.91 9.28
N LEU A 33 -0.76 9.99 8.15
CA LEU A 33 -0.13 8.84 7.49
C LEU A 33 1.05 8.28 8.30
N PRO A 34 1.42 7.00 8.08
CA PRO A 34 2.69 6.46 8.58
C PRO A 34 3.89 7.32 8.16
N PRO A 35 4.89 7.49 9.02
CA PRO A 35 5.03 6.98 10.37
C PRO A 35 4.52 7.91 11.46
N LEU A 36 3.95 9.08 11.13
CA LEU A 36 3.59 10.11 12.10
C LEU A 36 2.32 9.77 12.88
N PHE A 37 1.32 9.20 12.23
CA PHE A 37 0.04 8.77 12.83
C PHE A 37 -0.67 9.86 13.68
N VAL A 38 -0.57 11.13 13.28
CA VAL A 38 -1.25 12.24 13.96
C VAL A 38 -2.72 12.28 13.53
N LEU A 39 -3.51 11.28 13.95
CA LEU A 39 -4.92 11.10 13.55
C LEU A 39 -5.82 12.32 13.80
N PRO A 40 -5.62 13.13 14.88
CA PRO A 40 -6.42 14.33 15.10
C PRO A 40 -6.41 15.33 13.94
N THR A 41 -5.39 15.30 13.09
CA THR A 41 -5.34 16.17 11.89
C THR A 41 -6.52 15.93 10.95
N LEU A 42 -7.02 14.69 10.87
CA LEU A 42 -8.13 14.33 9.97
C LEU A 42 -9.45 14.98 10.41
N VAL A 43 -9.73 15.02 11.73
CA VAL A 43 -10.98 15.61 12.26
C VAL A 43 -10.97 17.14 12.22
N ILE A 44 -9.88 17.74 11.81
CA ILE A 44 -9.77 19.17 11.49
C ILE A 44 -9.81 19.37 9.97
N ALA A 45 -8.99 18.62 9.23
CA ALA A 45 -8.79 18.81 7.80
C ALA A 45 -10.04 18.46 6.98
N ILE A 46 -10.68 17.32 7.24
CA ILE A 46 -11.86 16.87 6.49
C ILE A 46 -13.08 17.79 6.75
N PRO A 47 -13.46 18.11 8.01
CA PRO A 47 -14.52 19.10 8.27
C PRO A 47 -14.20 20.48 7.70
N GLY A 48 -12.93 20.92 7.77
CA GLY A 48 -12.48 22.17 7.18
C GLY A 48 -12.72 22.20 5.66
N LEU A 49 -12.32 21.14 4.95
CA LEU A 49 -12.61 21.03 3.51
C LEU A 49 -14.12 21.01 3.23
N LEU A 50 -14.90 20.23 3.98
CA LEU A 50 -16.37 20.19 3.83
C LEU A 50 -17.02 21.56 4.07
N ALA A 51 -16.50 22.35 5.00
CA ALA A 51 -16.97 23.73 5.25
C ALA A 51 -16.66 24.63 4.05
N LEU A 52 -15.45 24.55 3.46
CA LEU A 52 -15.07 25.28 2.26
C LEU A 52 -15.95 24.90 1.07
N ILE A 53 -16.18 23.61 0.85
CA ILE A 53 -17.10 23.10 -0.18
C ILE A 53 -18.52 23.66 0.04
N GLY A 54 -18.98 23.68 1.31
CA GLY A 54 -20.29 24.18 1.67
C GLY A 54 -20.49 25.67 1.46
N ALA A 55 -19.39 26.45 1.46
CA ALA A 55 -19.37 27.88 1.21
C ALA A 55 -19.14 28.24 -0.27
N SER A 56 -18.82 27.27 -1.15
CA SER A 56 -18.61 27.49 -2.58
C SER A 56 -19.89 27.90 -3.28
N ALA A 57 -19.83 28.93 -4.10
CA ALA A 57 -20.96 29.41 -4.89
C ALA A 57 -21.22 28.55 -6.13
N ARG A 58 -20.18 27.90 -6.66
CA ARG A 58 -20.22 27.16 -7.93
C ARG A 58 -19.58 25.78 -7.79
N ALA A 59 -20.09 24.81 -8.54
CA ALA A 59 -19.60 23.43 -8.53
C ALA A 59 -18.11 23.29 -8.85
N HIS A 60 -17.60 24.04 -9.84
CA HIS A 60 -16.19 24.02 -10.21
C HIS A 60 -15.27 24.55 -9.09
N GLU A 61 -15.75 25.49 -8.26
CA GLU A 61 -14.99 25.98 -7.10
C GLU A 61 -14.79 24.83 -6.11
N ALA A 62 -15.82 24.03 -5.85
CA ALA A 62 -15.71 22.84 -4.99
C ALA A 62 -14.73 21.81 -5.55
N PHE A 63 -14.76 21.56 -6.86
CA PHE A 63 -13.78 20.69 -7.52
C PHE A 63 -12.35 21.18 -7.28
N TRP A 64 -12.06 22.45 -7.53
CA TRP A 64 -10.71 22.99 -7.35
C TRP A 64 -10.27 23.04 -5.89
N LEU A 65 -11.19 23.19 -4.92
CA LEU A 65 -10.88 23.06 -3.50
C LEU A 65 -10.47 21.62 -3.16
N GLY A 66 -11.17 20.63 -3.71
CA GLY A 66 -10.78 19.23 -3.57
C GLY A 66 -9.42 18.95 -4.22
N CYS A 67 -9.17 19.50 -5.40
CA CYS A 67 -7.85 19.40 -6.06
C CYS A 67 -6.74 20.06 -5.23
N ALA A 68 -6.98 21.25 -4.68
CA ALA A 68 -5.99 21.93 -3.85
C ALA A 68 -5.69 21.13 -2.57
N PHE A 69 -6.72 20.58 -1.92
CA PHE A 69 -6.53 19.67 -0.79
C PHE A 69 -5.75 18.42 -1.19
N GLY A 70 -6.14 17.78 -2.29
CA GLY A 70 -5.47 16.60 -2.83
C GLY A 70 -4.01 16.86 -3.18
N PHE A 71 -3.72 17.99 -3.78
CA PHE A 71 -2.36 18.40 -4.07
C PHE A 71 -1.51 18.52 -2.80
N GLY A 72 -2.00 19.23 -1.78
CA GLY A 72 -1.29 19.34 -0.50
C GLY A 72 -1.09 17.99 0.17
N HIS A 73 -2.13 17.15 0.19
CA HIS A 73 -2.06 15.80 0.76
C HIS A 73 -1.01 14.92 0.07
N HIS A 74 -1.03 14.87 -1.26
CA HIS A 74 -0.09 14.03 -2.01
C HIS A 74 1.32 14.61 -2.03
N LEU A 75 1.49 15.93 -2.08
CA LEU A 75 2.80 16.57 -2.02
C LEU A 75 3.56 16.18 -0.74
N PHE A 76 2.90 16.23 0.40
CA PHE A 76 3.50 15.87 1.69
C PHE A 76 3.47 14.37 1.97
N GLY A 77 2.49 13.64 1.46
CA GLY A 77 2.41 12.19 1.63
C GLY A 77 3.39 11.39 0.77
N LEU A 78 3.90 11.98 -0.33
CA LEU A 78 4.76 11.33 -1.33
C LEU A 78 6.14 11.98 -1.45
N TYR A 79 6.54 12.84 -0.51
CA TYR A 79 7.84 13.54 -0.58
C TYR A 79 9.03 12.59 -0.70
N TRP A 80 8.91 11.35 -0.20
CA TRP A 80 9.94 10.31 -0.25
C TRP A 80 10.37 9.92 -1.68
N ILE A 81 9.55 10.23 -2.70
CA ILE A 81 9.92 10.03 -4.11
C ILE A 81 11.16 10.88 -4.47
N THR A 82 11.39 11.98 -3.75
CA THR A 82 12.61 12.77 -3.87
C THR A 82 13.86 11.92 -3.65
N ASP A 83 13.83 11.03 -2.65
CA ASP A 83 14.99 10.18 -2.33
C ASP A 83 15.30 9.22 -3.49
N ALA A 84 14.27 8.66 -4.15
CA ALA A 84 14.44 7.81 -5.32
C ALA A 84 15.11 8.54 -6.49
N ILE A 85 14.77 9.80 -6.71
CA ILE A 85 15.37 10.62 -7.78
C ILE A 85 16.82 10.98 -7.44
N LEU A 86 17.11 11.22 -6.16
CA LEU A 86 18.42 11.64 -5.70
C LEU A 86 19.46 10.49 -5.59
N ILE A 87 19.05 9.23 -5.83
CA ILE A 87 20.03 8.13 -5.99
C ILE A 87 21.00 8.45 -7.12
N GLU A 88 20.51 9.00 -8.24
CA GLU A 88 21.32 9.46 -9.36
C GLU A 88 21.27 11.01 -9.44
N ALA A 89 21.63 11.66 -8.33
CA ALA A 89 21.52 13.10 -8.17
C ALA A 89 22.30 13.89 -9.24
N ALA A 90 23.44 13.37 -9.72
CA ALA A 90 24.23 14.01 -10.76
C ALA A 90 23.42 14.27 -12.04
N ASP A 91 22.51 13.34 -12.40
CA ASP A 91 21.78 13.40 -13.64
C ASP A 91 20.35 13.93 -13.47
N PHE A 92 19.71 13.70 -12.29
CA PHE A 92 18.27 13.93 -12.12
C PHE A 92 17.86 14.93 -11.02
N TRP A 93 18.78 15.62 -10.33
CA TRP A 93 18.42 16.59 -9.28
C TRP A 93 17.40 17.66 -9.72
N TRP A 94 17.48 18.10 -10.98
CA TRP A 94 16.59 19.08 -11.57
C TRP A 94 15.14 18.60 -11.72
N PHE A 95 14.93 17.27 -11.71
CA PHE A 95 13.61 16.68 -11.84
C PHE A 95 12.83 16.64 -10.50
N VAL A 96 13.51 16.76 -9.36
CA VAL A 96 12.89 16.78 -8.03
C VAL A 96 11.75 17.79 -7.90
N PRO A 97 11.90 19.08 -8.26
CA PRO A 97 10.82 20.06 -8.14
C PRO A 97 9.66 19.82 -9.11
N ILE A 98 9.80 18.89 -10.04
CA ILE A 98 8.77 18.56 -11.04
C ILE A 98 8.06 17.25 -10.67
N ALA A 99 8.79 16.22 -10.28
CA ALA A 99 8.27 14.87 -10.12
C ALA A 99 7.22 14.76 -9.00
N VAL A 100 7.55 15.20 -7.80
CA VAL A 100 6.63 15.09 -6.65
C VAL A 100 5.41 16.02 -6.82
N PRO A 101 5.57 17.33 -7.15
CA PRO A 101 4.43 18.18 -7.46
C PRO A 101 3.61 17.72 -8.67
N GLY A 102 4.28 17.22 -9.71
CA GLY A 102 3.61 16.68 -10.90
C GLY A 102 2.72 15.48 -10.58
N LEU A 103 3.25 14.51 -9.83
CA LEU A 103 2.47 13.37 -9.37
C LEU A 103 1.33 13.79 -8.43
N ALA A 104 1.59 14.71 -7.50
CA ALA A 104 0.55 15.27 -6.64
C ALA A 104 -0.56 15.94 -7.44
N ALA A 105 -0.22 16.67 -8.51
CA ALA A 105 -1.20 17.30 -9.41
C ALA A 105 -2.02 16.26 -10.21
N ILE A 106 -1.40 15.16 -10.66
CA ILE A 106 -2.09 14.05 -11.34
C ILE A 106 -3.08 13.34 -10.41
N LEU A 107 -2.73 13.18 -9.15
CA LEU A 107 -3.57 12.50 -8.15
C LEU A 107 -4.65 13.40 -7.53
N ALA A 108 -4.45 14.71 -7.52
CA ALA A 108 -5.36 15.68 -6.91
C ALA A 108 -6.81 15.63 -7.44
N PRO A 109 -7.08 15.43 -8.76
CA PRO A 109 -8.43 15.35 -9.30
C PRO A 109 -9.31 14.26 -8.70
N PHE A 110 -8.76 13.15 -8.21
CA PHE A 110 -9.56 12.11 -7.54
C PHE A 110 -10.29 12.66 -6.31
N ILE A 111 -9.62 13.55 -5.55
CA ILE A 111 -10.24 14.24 -4.41
C ILE A 111 -11.11 15.40 -4.90
N GLY A 112 -10.76 16.03 -6.01
CA GLY A 112 -11.58 17.04 -6.69
C GLY A 112 -12.96 16.51 -7.06
N VAL A 113 -13.04 15.29 -7.59
CA VAL A 113 -14.32 14.62 -7.94
C VAL A 113 -15.16 14.34 -6.69
N ALA A 114 -14.55 13.90 -5.58
CA ALA A 114 -15.25 13.71 -4.32
C ALA A 114 -15.83 15.04 -3.77
N ALA A 115 -15.07 16.11 -3.85
CA ALA A 115 -15.50 17.44 -3.44
C ALA A 115 -16.63 17.99 -4.34
N LEU A 116 -16.55 17.77 -5.66
CA LEU A 116 -17.58 18.10 -6.62
C LEU A 116 -18.89 17.35 -6.31
N ALA A 117 -18.80 16.05 -6.08
CA ALA A 117 -19.97 15.25 -5.71
C ALA A 117 -20.62 15.74 -4.41
N ALA A 118 -19.81 16.03 -3.38
CA ALA A 118 -20.27 16.56 -2.10
C ALA A 118 -20.99 17.92 -2.26
N TRP A 119 -20.61 18.73 -3.22
CA TRP A 119 -21.27 20.02 -3.48
C TRP A 119 -22.72 19.84 -3.93
N PHE A 120 -23.02 18.82 -4.76
CA PHE A 120 -24.37 18.52 -5.20
C PHE A 120 -25.25 17.88 -4.12
N ALA A 121 -24.65 17.34 -3.05
CA ALA A 121 -25.42 16.72 -1.98
C ALA A 121 -26.10 17.76 -1.06
N PRO A 122 -27.29 17.47 -0.51
CA PRO A 122 -27.90 18.25 0.54
C PRO A 122 -26.94 18.43 1.73
N LYS A 123 -27.00 19.59 2.39
CA LYS A 123 -26.18 19.85 3.58
C LYS A 123 -26.43 18.81 4.69
N GLY A 124 -25.46 18.63 5.55
CA GLY A 124 -25.55 17.68 6.66
C GLY A 124 -24.97 16.31 6.31
N TRP A 125 -25.48 15.25 6.94
CA TRP A 125 -24.93 13.88 6.86
C TRP A 125 -24.83 13.32 5.43
N ARG A 126 -25.77 13.69 4.56
CA ARG A 126 -25.78 13.26 3.15
C ARG A 126 -24.54 13.74 2.40
N ARG A 127 -24.13 14.99 2.64
CA ARG A 127 -22.91 15.55 2.06
C ARG A 127 -21.68 14.80 2.53
N VAL A 128 -21.57 14.53 3.84
CA VAL A 128 -20.46 13.78 4.42
C VAL A 128 -20.40 12.36 3.86
N LEU A 129 -21.56 11.70 3.76
CA LEU A 129 -21.66 10.34 3.24
C LEU A 129 -21.27 10.26 1.76
N LEU A 130 -21.80 11.17 0.93
CA LEU A 130 -21.48 11.20 -0.51
C LEU A 130 -20.01 11.52 -0.74
N PHE A 131 -19.45 12.45 0.03
CA PHE A 131 -18.03 12.76 -0.03
C PHE A 131 -17.16 11.54 0.26
N ALA A 132 -17.44 10.82 1.34
CA ALA A 132 -16.70 9.61 1.72
C ALA A 132 -16.84 8.48 0.68
N ALA A 133 -18.05 8.27 0.15
CA ALA A 133 -18.30 7.24 -0.85
C ALA A 133 -17.55 7.51 -2.16
N VAL A 134 -17.58 8.75 -2.65
CA VAL A 134 -16.89 9.11 -3.90
C VAL A 134 -15.38 9.17 -3.70
N TRP A 135 -14.89 9.56 -2.51
CA TRP A 135 -13.48 9.43 -2.17
C TRP A 135 -13.00 7.98 -2.23
N MET A 136 -13.75 7.06 -1.61
CA MET A 136 -13.46 5.62 -1.67
C MET A 136 -13.39 5.10 -3.11
N LEU A 137 -14.32 5.52 -3.97
CA LEU A 137 -14.29 5.18 -5.40
C LEU A 137 -13.08 5.79 -6.12
N GLY A 138 -12.67 7.01 -5.76
CA GLY A 138 -11.45 7.63 -6.28
C GLY A 138 -10.19 6.84 -5.92
N ASP A 139 -10.07 6.42 -4.67
CA ASP A 139 -8.95 5.57 -4.21
C ASP A 139 -8.96 4.21 -4.90
N LEU A 140 -10.14 3.62 -5.11
CA LEU A 140 -10.29 2.39 -5.86
C LEU A 140 -9.85 2.58 -7.33
N ALA A 141 -10.28 3.65 -7.97
CA ALA A 141 -9.95 3.95 -9.36
C ALA A 141 -8.44 4.14 -9.59
N ARG A 142 -7.71 4.67 -8.60
CA ARG A 142 -6.24 4.83 -8.66
C ARG A 142 -5.48 3.52 -8.87
N GLN A 143 -6.08 2.37 -8.59
CA GLN A 143 -5.46 1.05 -8.84
C GLN A 143 -5.39 0.71 -10.34
N PHE A 144 -6.26 1.30 -11.16
CA PHE A 144 -6.46 0.91 -12.55
C PHE A 144 -6.05 2.00 -13.54
N ILE A 145 -5.98 3.24 -13.09
CA ILE A 145 -5.72 4.39 -13.97
C ILE A 145 -4.22 4.69 -14.01
N GLY A 146 -3.67 4.88 -15.21
CA GLY A 146 -2.29 5.33 -15.40
C GLY A 146 -1.21 4.32 -15.00
N GLY A 147 -1.51 3.03 -14.99
CA GLY A 147 -0.60 1.97 -14.53
C GLY A 147 -0.79 1.58 -13.06
N GLY A 148 -1.68 2.31 -12.36
CA GLY A 148 -2.05 2.06 -10.97
C GLY A 148 -1.08 2.68 -9.95
N PHE A 149 -1.60 3.51 -9.05
CA PHE A 149 -0.84 4.05 -7.92
C PHE A 149 -1.73 4.18 -6.65
N PRO A 150 -2.15 3.05 -6.03
CA PRO A 150 -2.97 3.05 -4.82
C PRO A 150 -2.16 3.30 -3.55
N TRP A 151 -1.16 4.20 -3.59
CA TRP A 151 -0.33 4.57 -2.45
C TRP A 151 -1.07 5.48 -1.47
N ASN A 152 -0.76 5.38 -0.17
CA ASN A 152 -1.32 6.18 0.91
C ASN A 152 -2.86 6.18 1.00
N PRO A 153 -3.54 5.02 0.99
CA PRO A 153 -4.96 4.97 1.33
C PRO A 153 -5.16 5.40 2.80
N TRP A 154 -6.28 6.08 3.11
CA TRP A 154 -6.55 6.49 4.50
C TRP A 154 -6.70 5.31 5.48
N ALA A 155 -6.92 4.09 4.99
CA ALA A 155 -6.85 2.89 5.83
C ALA A 155 -5.49 2.73 6.53
N SER A 156 -4.39 3.22 5.92
CA SER A 156 -3.04 3.11 6.46
C SER A 156 -2.82 3.90 7.75
N VAL A 157 -3.66 4.91 8.06
CA VAL A 157 -3.57 5.67 9.31
C VAL A 157 -3.85 4.81 10.56
N TRP A 158 -4.52 3.68 10.37
CA TRP A 158 -4.80 2.70 11.42
C TRP A 158 -3.70 1.66 11.59
N ALA A 159 -2.65 1.68 10.77
CA ALA A 159 -1.51 0.78 10.89
C ALA A 159 -0.55 1.14 12.04
N LEU A 160 -1.09 1.69 13.12
CA LEU A 160 -0.39 2.04 14.35
C LEU A 160 0.47 0.87 14.85
N PRO A 161 1.59 1.14 15.52
CA PRO A 161 2.36 0.10 16.20
C PRO A 161 1.55 -0.55 17.34
N GLY A 162 1.84 -1.83 17.62
CA GLY A 162 1.29 -2.56 18.76
C GLY A 162 -0.21 -2.80 18.69
N LEU A 163 -0.80 -3.01 19.87
CA LEU A 163 -2.19 -3.48 20.03
C LEU A 163 -3.23 -2.54 19.39
N ALA A 164 -3.01 -1.23 19.44
CA ALA A 164 -3.93 -0.27 18.85
C ALA A 164 -4.09 -0.52 17.33
N GLY A 165 -2.98 -0.65 16.59
CA GLY A 165 -3.01 -0.97 15.17
C GLY A 165 -3.55 -2.37 14.90
N GLU A 166 -3.23 -3.35 15.75
CA GLU A 166 -3.76 -4.71 15.61
C GLU A 166 -5.29 -4.74 15.72
N ILE A 167 -5.90 -3.92 16.57
CA ILE A 167 -7.36 -3.82 16.70
C ILE A 167 -7.95 -2.98 15.57
N MET A 168 -7.39 -1.80 15.33
CA MET A 168 -8.02 -0.83 14.44
C MET A 168 -7.93 -1.19 12.95
N LEU A 169 -7.00 -2.05 12.55
CA LEU A 169 -6.90 -2.57 11.18
C LEU A 169 -7.87 -3.71 10.85
N GLN A 170 -8.48 -4.39 11.84
CA GLN A 170 -9.29 -5.59 11.56
C GLN A 170 -10.45 -5.40 10.59
N PRO A 171 -11.14 -4.23 10.50
CA PRO A 171 -12.17 -4.03 9.48
C PRO A 171 -11.68 -4.20 8.03
N VAL A 172 -10.37 -4.12 7.78
CA VAL A 172 -9.77 -4.43 6.46
C VAL A 172 -10.10 -5.86 6.00
N ALA A 173 -10.22 -6.82 6.93
CA ALA A 173 -10.62 -8.20 6.63
C ALA A 173 -12.02 -8.32 5.99
N ILE A 174 -12.91 -7.36 6.25
CA ILE A 174 -14.27 -7.36 5.69
C ILE A 174 -14.39 -6.37 4.54
N LEU A 175 -13.94 -5.14 4.75
CA LEU A 175 -14.19 -4.01 3.87
C LEU A 175 -13.09 -3.80 2.82
N GLY A 176 -11.94 -4.43 3.02
CA GLY A 176 -10.71 -4.15 2.29
C GLY A 176 -10.16 -2.76 2.60
N THR A 177 -8.95 -2.50 2.14
CA THR A 177 -8.32 -1.18 2.26
C THR A 177 -9.18 -0.04 1.69
N PRO A 178 -9.85 -0.18 0.51
CA PRO A 178 -10.69 0.89 -0.01
C PRO A 178 -11.91 1.17 0.87
N GLY A 179 -12.59 0.13 1.38
CA GLY A 179 -13.76 0.32 2.24
C GLY A 179 -13.40 0.97 3.57
N VAL A 180 -12.27 0.58 4.17
CA VAL A 180 -11.76 1.21 5.41
C VAL A 180 -11.33 2.66 5.14
N THR A 181 -10.78 2.98 3.95
CA THR A 181 -10.53 4.37 3.54
C THR A 181 -11.83 5.18 3.54
N GLY A 182 -12.88 4.69 2.90
CA GLY A 182 -14.18 5.37 2.88
C GLY A 182 -14.76 5.59 4.27
N LEU A 183 -14.68 4.56 5.14
CA LEU A 183 -15.12 4.65 6.52
C LEU A 183 -14.29 5.65 7.34
N THR A 184 -12.97 5.72 7.12
CA THR A 184 -12.08 6.70 7.76
C THR A 184 -12.46 8.13 7.38
N VAL A 185 -12.70 8.39 6.08
CA VAL A 185 -13.14 9.72 5.59
C VAL A 185 -14.52 10.08 6.16
N LEU A 186 -15.44 9.10 6.23
CA LEU A 186 -16.76 9.29 6.84
C LEU A 186 -16.63 9.70 8.31
N LEU A 187 -15.88 8.94 9.11
CA LEU A 187 -15.66 9.22 10.53
C LEU A 187 -15.01 10.59 10.75
N ALA A 188 -13.96 10.89 9.97
CA ALA A 188 -13.28 12.19 10.03
C ALA A 188 -14.20 13.35 9.62
N GLY A 189 -15.21 13.10 8.79
CA GLY A 189 -16.18 14.10 8.36
C GLY A 189 -17.34 14.35 9.34
N LEU A 190 -17.63 13.40 10.24
CA LEU A 190 -18.76 13.52 11.19
C LEU A 190 -18.72 14.78 12.06
N PRO A 191 -17.57 15.30 12.54
CA PRO A 191 -17.51 16.53 13.31
C PRO A 191 -18.12 17.74 12.60
N ALA A 192 -18.19 17.75 11.24
CA ALA A 192 -18.89 18.79 10.49
C ALA A 192 -20.39 18.87 10.80
N LEU A 193 -20.97 17.86 11.47
CA LEU A 193 -22.37 17.82 11.91
C LEU A 193 -22.58 18.38 13.34
N GLY A 194 -21.56 19.00 13.92
CA GLY A 194 -21.61 19.56 15.26
C GLY A 194 -21.59 18.50 16.37
N ARG A 195 -22.18 18.82 17.54
CA ARG A 195 -22.12 17.94 18.73
C ARG A 195 -22.64 16.52 18.48
N ARG A 196 -23.72 16.39 17.68
CA ARG A 196 -24.26 15.07 17.29
C ARG A 196 -23.26 14.26 16.46
N GLY A 197 -22.54 14.94 15.57
CA GLY A 197 -21.49 14.31 14.76
C GLY A 197 -20.34 13.79 15.60
N TRP A 198 -19.90 14.55 16.60
CA TRP A 198 -18.86 14.11 17.54
C TRP A 198 -19.30 12.87 18.35
N LEU A 199 -20.54 12.87 18.85
CA LEU A 199 -21.09 11.71 19.58
C LEU A 199 -21.18 10.48 18.67
N LEU A 200 -21.72 10.63 17.44
CA LEU A 200 -21.79 9.54 16.46
C LEU A 200 -20.38 9.03 16.12
N GLY A 201 -19.41 9.93 15.93
CA GLY A 201 -18.03 9.57 15.68
C GLY A 201 -17.41 8.73 16.81
N ALA A 202 -17.61 9.16 18.06
CA ALA A 202 -17.12 8.43 19.23
C ALA A 202 -17.77 7.03 19.35
N ILE A 203 -19.09 6.94 19.18
CA ILE A 203 -19.81 5.66 19.19
C ILE A 203 -19.30 4.75 18.06
N SER A 204 -19.19 5.27 16.84
CA SER A 204 -18.71 4.48 15.69
C SER A 204 -17.29 3.98 15.90
N LEU A 205 -16.41 4.82 16.47
CA LEU A 205 -15.04 4.44 16.78
C LEU A 205 -14.97 3.36 17.88
N ALA A 206 -15.83 3.45 18.90
CA ALA A 206 -15.95 2.43 19.94
C ALA A 206 -16.46 1.10 19.38
N LEU A 207 -17.48 1.13 18.51
CA LEU A 207 -17.98 -0.06 17.81
C LEU A 207 -16.91 -0.66 16.88
N TRP A 208 -16.15 0.17 16.17
CA TRP A 208 -15.02 -0.27 15.36
C TRP A 208 -13.96 -0.98 16.21
N ALA A 209 -13.56 -0.37 17.32
CA ALA A 209 -12.58 -0.98 18.23
C ALA A 209 -13.09 -2.29 18.84
N GLY A 210 -14.37 -2.32 19.26
CA GLY A 210 -15.02 -3.55 19.77
C GLY A 210 -15.07 -4.67 18.73
N PHE A 211 -15.46 -4.33 17.48
CA PHE A 211 -15.40 -5.26 16.36
C PHE A 211 -13.97 -5.76 16.12
N GLY A 212 -12.99 -4.84 16.08
CA GLY A 212 -11.59 -5.19 15.85
C GLY A 212 -11.02 -6.11 16.92
N ALA A 213 -11.33 -5.87 18.19
CA ALA A 213 -10.93 -6.72 19.30
C ALA A 213 -11.54 -8.12 19.18
N ALA A 214 -12.84 -8.22 18.85
CA ALA A 214 -13.53 -9.49 18.66
C ALA A 214 -13.00 -10.27 17.43
N TRP A 215 -12.72 -9.56 16.32
CA TRP A 215 -12.19 -10.19 15.11
C TRP A 215 -10.77 -10.74 15.35
N ARG A 216 -9.91 -9.94 16.01
CA ARG A 216 -8.55 -10.32 16.38
C ARG A 216 -8.49 -11.55 17.30
N ALA A 217 -9.53 -11.79 18.08
CA ALA A 217 -9.62 -12.94 18.98
C ALA A 217 -10.00 -14.26 18.26
N ARG A 218 -10.30 -14.23 16.95
CA ARG A 218 -10.61 -15.45 16.20
C ARG A 218 -9.39 -16.36 16.10
N PRO A 219 -9.56 -17.67 16.30
CA PRO A 219 -8.45 -18.61 16.22
C PRO A 219 -7.95 -18.73 14.76
N ALA A 220 -6.64 -18.79 14.61
CA ALA A 220 -6.01 -19.23 13.37
C ALA A 220 -6.07 -20.78 13.27
N GLY A 221 -5.89 -21.29 12.06
CA GLY A 221 -5.67 -22.70 11.83
C GLY A 221 -4.36 -23.19 12.46
N PRO A 222 -4.09 -24.49 12.43
CA PRO A 222 -2.85 -25.04 12.95
C PRO A 222 -1.63 -24.48 12.22
N PRO A 223 -0.54 -24.22 12.94
CA PRO A 223 0.73 -23.84 12.31
C PRO A 223 1.20 -24.92 11.33
N PRO A 224 1.78 -24.54 10.19
CA PRO A 224 2.21 -25.51 9.17
C PRO A 224 3.50 -26.29 9.55
N GLY A 225 4.10 -25.98 10.69
CA GLY A 225 5.23 -26.75 11.24
C GLY A 225 6.59 -26.48 10.60
N PHE A 226 6.79 -25.30 10.01
CA PHE A 226 8.09 -24.90 9.46
C PHE A 226 8.48 -23.48 9.87
N THR A 227 9.75 -23.14 9.65
CA THR A 227 10.37 -21.88 10.04
C THR A 227 10.78 -21.07 8.80
N ALA A 228 10.45 -19.79 8.75
CA ALA A 228 10.95 -18.86 7.74
C ALA A 228 12.18 -18.11 8.24
N ILE A 229 13.18 -17.96 7.36
CA ILE A 229 14.42 -17.21 7.57
C ILE A 229 14.41 -16.01 6.64
N LEU A 230 14.20 -14.82 7.21
CA LEU A 230 14.17 -13.55 6.46
C LEU A 230 15.57 -12.95 6.44
N VAL A 231 16.16 -12.83 5.26
CA VAL A 231 17.52 -12.31 5.08
C VAL A 231 17.45 -10.84 4.65
N GLN A 232 18.19 -9.96 5.32
CA GLN A 232 18.33 -8.54 4.99
C GLN A 232 19.81 -8.19 4.78
N GLY A 233 20.20 -8.03 3.51
CA GLY A 233 21.58 -7.77 3.14
C GLY A 233 22.04 -6.33 3.33
N ASN A 234 21.11 -5.38 3.35
CA ASN A 234 21.38 -3.94 3.45
C ASN A 234 22.40 -3.46 2.42
N VAL A 235 22.17 -3.78 1.16
CA VAL A 235 23.00 -3.39 0.03
C VAL A 235 22.47 -2.06 -0.54
N ALA A 236 23.33 -1.05 -0.60
CA ALA A 236 22.95 0.23 -1.20
C ALA A 236 22.64 0.06 -2.70
N GLU A 237 21.67 0.84 -3.23
CA GLU A 237 21.23 0.68 -4.62
C GLU A 237 22.37 0.92 -5.62
N GLY A 238 23.22 1.92 -5.41
CA GLY A 238 24.37 2.19 -6.26
C GLY A 238 25.43 1.09 -6.28
N ASP A 239 25.48 0.22 -5.25
CA ASP A 239 26.42 -0.89 -5.17
C ASP A 239 25.90 -2.17 -5.81
N LYS A 240 24.58 -2.32 -5.89
CA LYS A 240 23.87 -3.54 -6.25
C LYS A 240 24.21 -4.05 -7.66
N TRP A 241 24.44 -3.12 -8.58
CA TRP A 241 24.73 -3.43 -9.98
C TRP A 241 26.23 -3.41 -10.31
N SER A 242 27.09 -3.19 -9.31
CA SER A 242 28.52 -3.16 -9.47
C SER A 242 29.09 -4.58 -9.61
N GLN A 243 29.66 -4.91 -10.76
CA GLN A 243 30.35 -6.19 -10.98
C GLN A 243 31.51 -6.39 -9.99
N ALA A 244 32.22 -5.32 -9.64
CA ALA A 244 33.30 -5.37 -8.68
C ALA A 244 32.85 -5.76 -7.26
N ARG A 245 31.58 -5.49 -6.92
CA ARG A 245 31.01 -5.81 -5.60
C ARG A 245 30.15 -7.08 -5.60
N ALA A 246 29.83 -7.64 -6.77
CA ALA A 246 28.92 -8.77 -6.92
C ALA A 246 29.27 -9.94 -6.00
N LEU A 247 30.56 -10.36 -5.99
CA LEU A 247 31.01 -11.46 -5.15
C LEU A 247 30.90 -11.14 -3.65
N ALA A 248 31.20 -9.92 -3.22
CA ALA A 248 31.10 -9.53 -1.81
C ALA A 248 29.64 -9.45 -1.36
N ILE A 249 28.74 -8.96 -2.22
CA ILE A 249 27.30 -8.94 -1.97
C ILE A 249 26.75 -10.36 -1.86
N PHE A 250 27.12 -11.24 -2.80
CA PHE A 250 26.65 -12.62 -2.81
C PHE A 250 27.11 -13.38 -1.57
N ARG A 251 28.40 -13.27 -1.22
CA ARG A 251 28.95 -13.86 0.02
C ARG A 251 28.21 -13.39 1.26
N ARG A 252 27.93 -12.09 1.37
CA ARG A 252 27.12 -11.55 2.50
C ARG A 252 25.77 -12.24 2.63
N TYR A 253 25.06 -12.46 1.52
CA TYR A 253 23.79 -13.16 1.55
C TYR A 253 23.94 -14.65 1.91
N LEU A 254 25.00 -15.32 1.46
CA LEU A 254 25.31 -16.70 1.85
C LEU A 254 25.62 -16.80 3.36
N ASP A 255 26.48 -15.91 3.87
CA ASP A 255 26.84 -15.88 5.29
C ASP A 255 25.62 -15.65 6.18
N LEU A 256 24.78 -14.68 5.83
CA LEU A 256 23.52 -14.42 6.54
C LEU A 256 22.55 -15.60 6.45
N THR A 257 22.53 -16.31 5.33
CA THR A 257 21.71 -17.51 5.17
C THR A 257 22.17 -18.60 6.13
N SER A 258 23.46 -18.90 6.16
CA SER A 258 24.05 -19.90 7.08
C SER A 258 23.83 -19.51 8.54
N GLU A 259 23.97 -18.22 8.88
CA GLU A 259 23.66 -17.70 10.21
C GLU A 259 22.16 -17.94 10.56
N GLY A 260 21.26 -17.68 9.62
CA GLY A 260 19.82 -17.88 9.80
C GLY A 260 19.46 -19.34 10.01
N VAL A 261 20.06 -20.25 9.24
CA VAL A 261 19.90 -21.70 9.42
C VAL A 261 20.39 -22.13 10.78
N TYR A 262 21.61 -21.75 11.14
CA TYR A 262 22.18 -22.06 12.46
C TYR A 262 21.28 -21.57 13.61
N ARG A 263 20.77 -20.33 13.52
CA ARG A 263 19.84 -19.78 14.52
C ARG A 263 18.51 -20.54 14.57
N ALA A 264 18.01 -21.02 13.43
CA ALA A 264 16.79 -21.82 13.39
C ALA A 264 16.96 -23.17 14.08
N ASP A 265 18.12 -23.81 13.91
CA ASP A 265 18.45 -25.10 14.52
C ASP A 265 18.70 -25.00 16.03
N MET A 266 19.36 -23.92 16.48
CA MET A 266 19.62 -23.66 17.89
C MET A 266 18.42 -23.12 18.65
N GLY A 267 17.40 -22.62 17.95
CA GLY A 267 16.20 -22.01 18.53
C GLY A 267 15.14 -23.04 18.92
N HIS A 268 14.17 -22.59 19.74
CA HIS A 268 13.00 -23.39 20.13
C HIS A 268 12.02 -23.68 18.98
N ALA A 269 12.31 -23.23 17.75
CA ALA A 269 11.51 -23.48 16.56
C ALA A 269 11.55 -24.94 16.07
N GLY A 270 12.43 -25.77 16.67
CA GLY A 270 12.54 -27.21 16.42
C GLY A 270 13.30 -27.55 15.13
N ALA A 271 13.68 -28.84 15.00
CA ALA A 271 14.32 -29.41 13.80
C ALA A 271 13.34 -29.60 12.61
N GLY A 272 12.38 -28.68 12.43
CA GLY A 272 11.41 -28.72 11.35
C GLY A 272 11.94 -28.19 10.02
N PRO A 273 11.16 -28.33 8.92
CA PRO A 273 11.50 -27.74 7.64
C PRO A 273 11.74 -26.22 7.74
N LYS A 274 12.62 -25.70 6.90
CA LYS A 274 12.98 -24.28 6.84
C LYS A 274 12.64 -23.72 5.46
N LEU A 275 12.43 -22.42 5.37
CA LEU A 275 12.30 -21.67 4.12
C LEU A 275 13.18 -20.42 4.20
N VAL A 276 14.19 -20.33 3.35
CA VAL A 276 15.02 -19.14 3.23
C VAL A 276 14.38 -18.15 2.27
N ILE A 277 14.35 -16.86 2.64
CA ILE A 277 13.74 -15.81 1.82
C ILE A 277 14.74 -14.66 1.68
N TRP A 278 15.22 -14.43 0.44
CA TRP A 278 16.05 -13.29 0.07
C TRP A 278 15.21 -12.17 -0.53
N PRO A 279 15.62 -10.91 -0.37
CA PRO A 279 14.90 -9.77 -0.93
C PRO A 279 14.81 -9.76 -2.45
N GLU A 280 14.07 -8.77 -2.96
CA GLU A 280 13.98 -8.43 -4.39
C GLU A 280 15.36 -8.16 -4.98
N THR A 281 15.65 -8.79 -6.14
CA THR A 281 16.91 -8.66 -6.88
C THR A 281 18.15 -8.77 -5.98
N ALA A 282 18.13 -9.66 -4.98
CA ALA A 282 19.21 -9.85 -4.02
C ALA A 282 20.41 -10.59 -4.62
N SER A 283 20.16 -11.51 -5.55
CA SER A 283 21.22 -12.19 -6.28
C SER A 283 21.80 -11.29 -7.36
N PRO A 284 23.11 -11.01 -7.33
CA PRO A 284 23.80 -10.31 -8.42
C PRO A 284 24.00 -11.19 -9.66
N TYR A 285 23.71 -12.48 -9.54
CA TYR A 285 23.85 -13.46 -10.63
C TYR A 285 22.47 -13.85 -11.18
N PRO A 286 22.34 -14.08 -12.51
CA PRO A 286 21.10 -14.55 -13.13
C PRO A 286 20.90 -16.03 -12.79
N LEU A 287 20.15 -16.32 -11.73
CA LEU A 287 20.05 -17.66 -11.14
C LEU A 287 19.54 -18.76 -12.08
N LEU A 288 18.80 -18.42 -13.13
CA LEU A 288 18.38 -19.44 -14.12
C LEU A 288 19.57 -19.97 -14.93
N ASP A 289 20.55 -19.11 -15.17
CA ASP A 289 21.69 -19.40 -16.06
C ASP A 289 22.96 -19.74 -15.28
N ASP A 290 22.96 -19.61 -13.94
CA ASP A 290 24.13 -19.80 -13.07
C ASP A 290 23.87 -20.95 -12.08
N PRO A 291 24.22 -22.22 -12.44
CA PRO A 291 24.06 -23.37 -11.55
C PRO A 291 24.99 -23.31 -10.32
N ASP A 292 26.17 -22.70 -10.44
CA ASP A 292 27.12 -22.62 -9.33
C ASP A 292 26.60 -21.68 -8.24
N ALA A 293 26.00 -20.56 -8.63
CA ALA A 293 25.34 -19.66 -7.70
C ALA A 293 24.17 -20.36 -6.97
N ARG A 294 23.34 -21.14 -7.68
CA ARG A 294 22.27 -21.91 -7.07
C ARG A 294 22.78 -22.96 -6.08
N GLN A 295 23.85 -23.68 -6.46
CA GLN A 295 24.49 -24.67 -5.59
C GLN A 295 25.05 -24.02 -4.31
N ALA A 296 25.69 -22.84 -4.43
CA ALA A 296 26.20 -22.10 -3.29
C ALA A 296 25.06 -21.69 -2.33
N ILE A 297 23.91 -21.28 -2.86
CA ILE A 297 22.72 -20.96 -2.05
C ILE A 297 22.19 -22.21 -1.34
N ALA A 298 22.07 -23.34 -2.03
CA ALA A 298 21.60 -24.60 -1.45
C ALA A 298 22.51 -25.09 -0.31
N LEU A 299 23.83 -24.96 -0.49
CA LEU A 299 24.81 -25.28 0.55
C LEU A 299 24.68 -24.34 1.77
N ALA A 300 24.56 -23.04 1.55
CA ALA A 300 24.37 -22.07 2.64
C ALA A 300 23.02 -22.27 3.37
N ALA A 301 22.01 -22.73 2.66
CA ALA A 301 20.68 -23.03 3.19
C ALA A 301 20.60 -24.41 3.89
N ASP A 302 21.68 -25.18 3.91
CA ASP A 302 21.73 -26.54 4.48
C ASP A 302 20.60 -27.43 3.96
N GLY A 303 20.39 -27.43 2.64
CA GLY A 303 19.35 -28.20 1.98
C GLY A 303 17.92 -27.66 2.18
N ALA A 304 17.72 -26.52 2.81
CA ALA A 304 16.40 -25.91 2.89
C ALA A 304 16.00 -25.26 1.55
N PRO A 305 14.73 -25.32 1.15
CA PRO A 305 14.23 -24.55 0.02
C PRO A 305 14.47 -23.04 0.20
N ALA A 306 14.70 -22.35 -0.92
CA ALA A 306 14.95 -20.91 -0.92
C ALA A 306 14.10 -20.17 -1.95
N LEU A 307 13.60 -18.98 -1.58
CA LEU A 307 12.97 -18.01 -2.47
C LEU A 307 13.92 -16.82 -2.62
N VAL A 308 14.45 -16.63 -3.82
CA VAL A 308 15.52 -15.67 -4.07
C VAL A 308 15.13 -14.68 -5.16
N GLY A 309 15.17 -13.39 -4.82
CA GLY A 309 14.97 -12.31 -5.81
C GLY A 309 16.16 -12.24 -6.78
N SER A 310 15.88 -12.30 -8.07
CA SER A 310 16.88 -12.27 -9.14
C SER A 310 16.30 -11.62 -10.40
N VAL A 311 17.16 -11.14 -11.29
CA VAL A 311 16.79 -10.73 -12.64
C VAL A 311 17.00 -11.89 -13.60
N ARG A 312 16.06 -12.10 -14.50
CA ARG A 312 16.18 -13.08 -15.58
C ARG A 312 15.83 -12.48 -16.94
N ARG A 313 16.23 -13.10 -18.02
CA ARG A 313 15.75 -12.79 -19.37
C ARG A 313 14.56 -13.67 -19.73
N GLY A 314 13.52 -13.08 -20.29
CA GLY A 314 12.41 -13.80 -20.86
C GLY A 314 12.73 -14.37 -22.25
N ALA A 315 11.84 -15.20 -22.79
CA ALA A 315 11.96 -15.71 -24.18
C ALA A 315 11.91 -14.57 -25.23
N ASP A 316 11.32 -13.43 -24.87
CA ASP A 316 11.29 -12.20 -25.66
C ASP A 316 12.58 -11.35 -25.56
N GLY A 317 13.61 -11.87 -24.87
CA GLY A 317 14.88 -11.19 -24.62
C GLY A 317 14.84 -10.06 -23.59
N LYS A 318 13.64 -9.70 -23.07
CA LYS A 318 13.48 -8.62 -22.11
C LYS A 318 13.80 -9.07 -20.69
N PRO A 319 14.38 -8.19 -19.85
CA PRO A 319 14.59 -8.49 -18.45
C PRO A 319 13.26 -8.57 -17.68
N ARG A 320 13.22 -9.44 -16.69
CA ARG A 320 12.13 -9.59 -15.73
C ARG A 320 12.66 -9.56 -14.30
N ASN A 321 11.98 -8.84 -13.43
CA ASN A 321 12.20 -8.88 -12.01
C ASN A 321 11.48 -10.12 -11.46
N SER A 322 12.21 -11.07 -10.91
CA SER A 322 11.71 -12.41 -10.65
C SER A 322 12.03 -12.90 -9.25
N LEU A 323 11.16 -13.74 -8.71
CA LEU A 323 11.42 -14.57 -7.55
C LEU A 323 11.63 -16.01 -8.01
N ILE A 324 12.82 -16.55 -7.73
CA ILE A 324 13.22 -17.90 -8.11
C ILE A 324 13.07 -18.81 -6.90
N ALA A 325 12.31 -19.89 -7.06
CA ALA A 325 12.18 -20.93 -6.04
C ALA A 325 13.19 -22.05 -6.31
N LEU A 326 14.05 -22.31 -5.33
CA LEU A 326 15.04 -23.36 -5.34
C LEU A 326 14.66 -24.46 -4.35
N ASP A 327 14.89 -25.73 -4.72
CA ASP A 327 14.87 -26.81 -3.75
C ASP A 327 16.18 -26.93 -2.97
N GLY A 328 16.26 -27.94 -2.08
CA GLY A 328 17.44 -28.17 -1.24
C GLY A 328 18.72 -28.54 -1.99
N GLU A 329 18.62 -28.94 -3.26
CA GLU A 329 19.76 -29.24 -4.13
C GLU A 329 20.08 -28.09 -5.10
N GLY A 330 19.41 -26.95 -4.98
CA GLY A 330 19.63 -25.78 -5.85
C GLY A 330 18.96 -25.89 -7.22
N ARG A 331 18.06 -26.86 -7.43
CA ARG A 331 17.27 -26.96 -8.68
C ARG A 331 16.15 -25.93 -8.65
N VAL A 332 15.89 -25.31 -9.80
CA VAL A 332 14.76 -24.38 -9.96
C VAL A 332 13.46 -25.17 -10.01
N ILE A 333 12.60 -24.96 -9.03
CA ILE A 333 11.29 -25.62 -8.91
C ILE A 333 10.12 -24.67 -9.19
N GLY A 334 10.38 -23.37 -9.31
CA GLY A 334 9.37 -22.38 -9.63
C GLY A 334 9.96 -21.03 -9.96
N VAL A 335 9.22 -20.26 -10.76
CA VAL A 335 9.56 -18.88 -11.12
C VAL A 335 8.30 -18.04 -11.07
N TYR A 336 8.40 -16.89 -10.45
CA TYR A 336 7.39 -15.85 -10.46
C TYR A 336 8.01 -14.56 -10.99
N ASP A 337 7.37 -13.93 -11.96
CA ASP A 337 7.77 -12.64 -12.51
C ASP A 337 6.85 -11.55 -11.98
N LYS A 338 7.41 -10.44 -11.53
CA LYS A 338 6.67 -9.26 -11.10
C LYS A 338 5.75 -8.79 -12.21
N TYR A 339 4.45 -8.70 -11.91
CA TYR A 339 3.47 -8.30 -12.93
C TYR A 339 3.00 -6.85 -12.77
N HIS A 340 2.92 -6.32 -11.55
CA HIS A 340 2.71 -4.90 -11.29
C HIS A 340 4.04 -4.15 -11.23
N LEU A 341 4.46 -3.62 -12.37
CA LEU A 341 5.68 -2.82 -12.48
C LEU A 341 5.45 -1.39 -12.00
N VAL A 342 6.51 -0.78 -11.45
CA VAL A 342 6.49 0.62 -11.00
C VAL A 342 6.51 1.57 -12.19
N PRO A 343 5.45 2.39 -12.40
CA PRO A 343 5.46 3.39 -13.47
C PRO A 343 6.57 4.42 -13.26
N GLY A 344 7.41 4.62 -14.28
CA GLY A 344 8.54 5.55 -14.22
C GLY A 344 9.79 5.04 -13.48
N GLY A 345 9.71 3.87 -12.82
CA GLY A 345 10.86 3.23 -12.18
C GLY A 345 11.27 1.94 -12.89
N GLU A 346 10.31 1.11 -13.28
CA GLU A 346 10.57 -0.17 -13.95
C GLU A 346 10.11 -0.21 -15.41
N TYR A 347 9.28 0.71 -15.83
CA TYR A 347 8.91 0.92 -17.24
C TYR A 347 8.49 2.37 -17.47
N GLN A 348 8.62 2.84 -18.71
CA GLN A 348 8.13 4.15 -19.10
C GLN A 348 6.68 4.08 -19.56
N PRO A 349 5.73 4.72 -18.84
CA PRO A 349 4.33 4.71 -19.24
C PRO A 349 4.14 5.46 -20.57
N LYS A 350 3.49 4.85 -21.56
CA LYS A 350 3.22 5.46 -22.88
C LYS A 350 2.36 6.73 -22.81
N TRP A 351 1.54 6.87 -21.77
CA TRP A 351 0.68 8.03 -21.54
C TRP A 351 1.44 9.23 -20.91
N LEU A 352 2.69 9.00 -20.44
CA LEU A 352 3.56 10.04 -19.89
C LEU A 352 4.75 10.24 -20.84
N PRO A 353 4.59 11.03 -21.90
CA PRO A 353 5.67 11.28 -22.86
C PRO A 353 6.69 12.24 -22.24
N LEU A 354 7.69 11.69 -21.55
CA LEU A 354 8.83 12.46 -21.07
C LEU A 354 9.87 12.57 -22.18
N PRO A 355 10.55 13.72 -22.30
CA PRO A 355 11.57 13.94 -23.34
C PRO A 355 12.88 13.17 -23.08
N VAL A 356 12.94 12.41 -22.00
CA VAL A 356 14.11 11.62 -21.57
C VAL A 356 13.67 10.20 -21.23
N ASP A 357 14.49 9.22 -21.56
CA ASP A 357 14.33 7.84 -21.08
C ASP A 357 14.70 7.79 -19.59
N ILE A 358 13.68 7.81 -18.75
CA ILE A 358 13.86 7.67 -17.29
C ILE A 358 14.11 6.22 -16.86
N VAL A 359 13.87 5.25 -17.75
CA VAL A 359 14.12 3.83 -17.50
C VAL A 359 15.03 3.29 -18.62
N PRO A 360 16.35 3.25 -18.40
CA PRO A 360 17.32 2.81 -19.40
C PRO A 360 16.98 1.42 -19.97
N GLY A 361 17.17 1.26 -21.29
CA GLY A 361 16.94 -0.03 -21.96
C GLY A 361 15.47 -0.48 -22.06
N GLY A 362 14.52 0.43 -21.82
CA GLY A 362 13.08 0.16 -21.95
C GLY A 362 12.47 -0.58 -20.75
N GLY A 363 13.25 -0.83 -19.71
CA GLY A 363 12.79 -1.39 -18.44
C GLY A 363 12.46 -2.88 -18.46
N PHE A 364 11.77 -3.32 -17.41
CA PHE A 364 11.35 -4.70 -17.24
C PHE A 364 10.08 -5.03 -18.02
N ALA A 365 9.94 -6.31 -18.40
CA ALA A 365 8.69 -6.85 -18.91
C ALA A 365 7.85 -7.43 -17.76
N PRO A 366 6.51 -7.22 -17.77
CA PRO A 366 5.65 -7.73 -16.71
C PRO A 366 5.48 -9.25 -16.77
N GLY A 367 5.18 -9.85 -15.62
CA GLY A 367 4.70 -11.22 -15.50
C GLY A 367 3.25 -11.38 -15.95
N SER A 368 2.75 -12.61 -15.87
CA SER A 368 1.39 -12.98 -16.32
C SER A 368 0.29 -12.73 -15.30
N GLY A 369 0.62 -12.35 -14.06
CA GLY A 369 -0.32 -12.13 -12.97
C GLY A 369 0.03 -12.94 -11.71
N PRO A 370 -0.85 -12.91 -10.69
CA PRO A 370 -0.66 -13.67 -9.46
C PRO A 370 -0.46 -15.16 -9.73
N LYS A 371 0.42 -15.77 -8.96
CA LYS A 371 0.76 -17.20 -9.09
C LYS A 371 1.02 -17.79 -7.71
N THR A 372 0.59 -19.03 -7.50
CA THR A 372 0.95 -19.78 -6.31
C THR A 372 2.14 -20.71 -6.63
N LEU A 373 3.18 -20.63 -5.81
CA LEU A 373 4.34 -21.53 -5.87
C LEU A 373 4.15 -22.67 -4.88
N THR A 374 4.41 -23.91 -5.34
CA THR A 374 4.43 -25.11 -4.51
C THR A 374 5.88 -25.49 -4.22
N LEU A 375 6.23 -25.53 -2.95
CA LEU A 375 7.55 -25.89 -2.46
C LEU A 375 7.47 -27.24 -1.77
N PRO A 376 8.38 -28.19 -1.99
CA PRO A 376 8.35 -29.51 -1.37
C PRO A 376 8.34 -29.44 0.15
N GLY A 377 7.40 -30.14 0.79
CA GLY A 377 7.27 -30.17 2.25
C GLY A 377 6.74 -28.89 2.91
N LEU A 378 6.39 -27.86 2.14
CA LEU A 378 5.88 -26.57 2.63
C LEU A 378 4.46 -26.29 2.12
N VAL A 379 3.82 -25.28 2.71
CA VAL A 379 2.51 -24.83 2.23
C VAL A 379 2.65 -24.04 0.92
N PRO A 380 1.59 -23.97 0.10
CA PRO A 380 1.58 -23.14 -1.10
C PRO A 380 1.78 -21.65 -0.76
N VAL A 381 2.63 -20.97 -1.53
CA VAL A 381 3.11 -19.61 -1.29
C VAL A 381 2.65 -18.67 -2.40
N ALA A 382 2.10 -17.51 -2.07
CA ALA A 382 1.93 -16.41 -3.01
C ALA A 382 3.11 -15.44 -2.91
N PRO A 383 3.92 -15.30 -3.97
CA PRO A 383 4.96 -14.28 -4.03
C PRO A 383 4.36 -12.91 -4.32
N LEU A 384 4.94 -11.87 -3.71
CA LEU A 384 4.68 -10.46 -3.97
C LEU A 384 6.03 -9.76 -4.09
N ILE A 385 6.32 -9.15 -5.23
CA ILE A 385 7.57 -8.42 -5.42
C ILE A 385 7.30 -6.92 -5.22
N CYS A 386 7.84 -6.35 -4.12
CA CYS A 386 7.89 -4.93 -3.82
C CYS A 386 6.52 -4.23 -3.96
N TYR A 387 6.37 -3.40 -4.98
CA TYR A 387 5.21 -2.58 -5.32
C TYR A 387 3.88 -3.35 -5.34
N GLU A 388 3.90 -4.64 -5.61
CA GLU A 388 2.69 -5.47 -5.64
C GLU A 388 1.95 -5.49 -4.30
N ALA A 389 2.66 -5.32 -3.18
CA ALA A 389 2.05 -5.28 -1.84
C ALA A 389 1.15 -4.06 -1.60
N ILE A 390 1.20 -3.01 -2.44
CA ILE A 390 0.30 -1.85 -2.26
C ILE A 390 -1.11 -2.06 -2.81
N TYR A 391 -1.30 -3.07 -3.68
CA TYR A 391 -2.58 -3.35 -4.33
C TYR A 391 -3.50 -4.14 -3.41
N PRO A 392 -4.65 -3.63 -3.00
CA PRO A 392 -5.68 -4.43 -2.35
C PRO A 392 -6.35 -5.33 -3.39
N HIS A 393 -6.49 -6.61 -3.06
CA HIS A 393 -7.03 -7.64 -3.97
C HIS A 393 -6.10 -7.94 -5.18
N ALA A 394 -6.38 -9.04 -5.90
CA ALA A 394 -5.61 -9.50 -7.07
C ALA A 394 -4.11 -9.73 -6.80
N ILE A 395 -3.77 -10.17 -5.58
CA ILE A 395 -2.41 -10.50 -5.15
C ILE A 395 -2.20 -12.01 -4.92
N VAL A 396 -3.25 -12.78 -5.02
CA VAL A 396 -3.24 -14.25 -4.88
C VAL A 396 -3.88 -14.89 -6.09
N ASP A 397 -3.46 -16.10 -6.41
CA ASP A 397 -4.15 -16.96 -7.37
C ASP A 397 -5.36 -17.60 -6.68
N GLU A 398 -6.55 -17.17 -7.05
CA GLU A 398 -7.79 -17.66 -6.44
C GLU A 398 -8.09 -19.12 -6.80
N ALA A 399 -7.63 -19.59 -7.96
CA ALA A 399 -7.82 -20.97 -8.41
C ALA A 399 -6.91 -21.95 -7.64
N ALA A 400 -5.75 -21.46 -7.18
CA ALA A 400 -4.78 -22.21 -6.39
C ALA A 400 -4.41 -21.42 -5.13
N ARG A 401 -5.41 -21.21 -4.24
CA ARG A 401 -5.26 -20.33 -3.10
C ARG A 401 -4.07 -20.70 -2.22
N PRO A 402 -3.14 -19.75 -1.97
CA PRO A 402 -1.98 -19.96 -1.11
C PRO A 402 -2.37 -20.03 0.37
N ARG A 403 -1.40 -20.42 1.20
CA ARG A 403 -1.51 -20.40 2.67
C ARG A 403 -0.47 -19.51 3.34
N LEU A 404 0.40 -18.89 2.55
CA LEU A 404 1.45 -17.98 3.00
C LEU A 404 1.65 -16.90 1.93
N LEU A 405 1.78 -15.65 2.34
CA LEU A 405 2.25 -14.55 1.50
C LEU A 405 3.76 -14.35 1.75
N VAL A 406 4.52 -14.23 0.68
CA VAL A 406 5.95 -13.86 0.75
C VAL A 406 6.15 -12.57 -0.03
N ASN A 407 6.49 -11.49 0.67
CA ASN A 407 6.79 -10.21 0.06
C ASN A 407 8.31 -9.97 0.08
N VAL A 408 8.92 -9.94 -1.08
CA VAL A 408 10.32 -9.58 -1.26
C VAL A 408 10.43 -8.17 -1.82
N THR A 409 11.29 -7.32 -1.25
CA THR A 409 11.33 -5.91 -1.63
C THR A 409 12.72 -5.31 -1.56
N ASN A 410 12.89 -4.22 -2.29
CA ASN A 410 14.06 -3.36 -2.22
C ASN A 410 13.62 -1.91 -1.98
N ASP A 411 13.54 -1.53 -0.70
CA ASP A 411 13.15 -0.17 -0.31
C ASP A 411 14.35 0.82 -0.31
N ALA A 412 15.52 0.42 -0.84
CA ALA A 412 16.70 1.30 -0.97
C ALA A 412 16.39 2.59 -1.75
N TRP A 413 15.43 2.51 -2.68
CA TRP A 413 14.90 3.63 -3.46
C TRP A 413 14.28 4.75 -2.62
N PHE A 414 13.81 4.44 -1.41
CA PHE A 414 12.99 5.37 -0.62
C PHE A 414 13.77 6.05 0.52
N GLY A 415 15.07 5.75 0.67
CA GLY A 415 15.90 6.31 1.73
C GLY A 415 15.34 6.06 3.14
N ASP A 416 15.83 6.81 4.13
CA ASP A 416 15.24 6.82 5.49
C ASP A 416 14.10 7.84 5.58
N SER A 417 13.01 7.55 4.89
CA SER A 417 11.84 8.41 4.76
C SER A 417 10.55 7.73 5.25
N SER A 418 9.41 8.33 4.93
CA SER A 418 8.11 7.70 5.16
C SER A 418 7.84 6.52 4.22
N GLY A 419 8.49 6.45 3.06
CA GLY A 419 8.25 5.44 2.02
C GLY A 419 8.30 3.99 2.53
N PRO A 420 9.42 3.50 3.11
CA PRO A 420 9.51 2.13 3.63
C PRO A 420 8.47 1.81 4.70
N ARG A 421 8.09 2.80 5.51
CA ARG A 421 7.11 2.65 6.60
C ARG A 421 5.68 2.57 6.06
N GLN A 422 5.35 3.35 5.05
CA GLN A 422 4.08 3.29 4.31
C GLN A 422 3.95 1.97 3.55
N HIS A 423 5.03 1.53 2.93
CA HIS A 423 5.09 0.26 2.21
C HIS A 423 4.89 -0.95 3.15
N LEU A 424 5.52 -0.91 4.34
CA LEU A 424 5.30 -1.94 5.37
C LEU A 424 3.84 -1.97 5.85
N ALA A 425 3.22 -0.80 6.05
CA ALA A 425 1.81 -0.70 6.43
C ALA A 425 0.90 -1.32 5.36
N ALA A 426 1.20 -1.09 4.06
CA ALA A 426 0.48 -1.73 2.96
C ALA A 426 0.62 -3.26 3.00
N ALA A 427 1.83 -3.79 3.15
CA ALA A 427 2.06 -5.23 3.27
C ALA A 427 1.31 -5.85 4.45
N ARG A 428 1.29 -5.16 5.63
CA ARG A 428 0.52 -5.60 6.80
C ARG A 428 -0.98 -5.70 6.51
N MET A 429 -1.54 -4.74 5.76
CA MET A 429 -2.95 -4.79 5.36
C MET A 429 -3.26 -5.98 4.45
N ARG A 430 -2.33 -6.39 3.57
CA ARG A 430 -2.50 -7.59 2.72
C ARG A 430 -2.64 -8.86 3.55
N ALA A 431 -1.85 -9.01 4.62
CA ALA A 431 -1.99 -10.15 5.53
C ALA A 431 -3.41 -10.24 6.10
N ILE A 432 -4.00 -9.10 6.51
CA ILE A 432 -5.34 -9.04 7.09
C ILE A 432 -6.43 -9.29 6.03
N GLU A 433 -6.30 -8.68 4.85
CA GLU A 433 -7.25 -8.83 3.74
C GLU A 433 -7.39 -10.28 3.30
N GLU A 434 -6.26 -10.99 3.25
CA GLU A 434 -6.23 -12.38 2.85
C GLU A 434 -6.41 -13.35 4.02
N GLY A 435 -6.25 -12.90 5.26
CA GLY A 435 -6.22 -13.77 6.44
C GLY A 435 -5.03 -14.73 6.43
N LEU A 436 -3.95 -14.36 5.75
CA LEU A 436 -2.76 -15.18 5.57
C LEU A 436 -1.57 -14.59 6.32
N PRO A 437 -0.70 -15.44 6.92
CA PRO A 437 0.58 -14.95 7.39
C PRO A 437 1.39 -14.35 6.22
N LEU A 438 2.18 -13.32 6.53
CA LEU A 438 3.01 -12.65 5.54
C LEU A 438 4.45 -12.58 6.06
N MET A 439 5.38 -13.11 5.25
CA MET A 439 6.82 -13.05 5.46
C MET A 439 7.42 -12.02 4.51
N ARG A 440 7.97 -10.93 5.05
CA ARG A 440 8.56 -9.85 4.25
C ARG A 440 10.07 -9.82 4.46
N ALA A 441 10.83 -10.04 3.39
CA ALA A 441 12.27 -9.83 3.32
C ALA A 441 12.56 -8.57 2.49
N ALA A 442 13.21 -7.59 3.12
CA ALA A 442 13.63 -6.34 2.49
C ALA A 442 15.14 -6.30 2.35
N ASN A 443 15.66 -5.64 1.30
CA ASN A 443 17.09 -5.41 1.18
C ASN A 443 17.55 -4.35 2.19
N THR A 444 17.17 -3.08 1.99
CA THR A 444 17.54 -1.95 2.87
C THR A 444 16.34 -1.51 3.72
N GLY A 445 15.13 -1.90 3.36
CA GLY A 445 13.88 -1.55 3.99
C GLY A 445 13.66 -2.20 5.35
N ILE A 446 12.41 -2.49 5.68
CA ILE A 446 12.02 -3.13 6.93
C ILE A 446 11.56 -4.56 6.62
N SER A 447 12.32 -5.56 7.08
CA SER A 447 11.89 -6.95 7.07
C SER A 447 11.00 -7.21 8.28
N ALA A 448 9.90 -7.92 8.07
CA ALA A 448 8.95 -8.22 9.13
C ALA A 448 8.15 -9.48 8.82
N ALA A 449 7.57 -10.09 9.85
CA ALA A 449 6.60 -11.15 9.71
C ALA A 449 5.30 -10.76 10.41
N PHE A 450 4.18 -11.02 9.76
CA PHE A 450 2.84 -10.79 10.29
C PHE A 450 2.03 -12.09 10.28
N ASP A 451 1.18 -12.28 11.28
CA ASP A 451 0.14 -13.31 11.20
C ASP A 451 -1.06 -12.84 10.35
N GLY A 452 -2.05 -13.69 10.15
CA GLY A 452 -3.25 -13.36 9.37
C GLY A 452 -4.13 -12.26 9.98
N HIS A 453 -3.91 -11.87 11.23
CA HIS A 453 -4.52 -10.70 11.87
C HIS A 453 -3.66 -9.44 11.74
N GLY A 454 -2.51 -9.51 11.05
CA GLY A 454 -1.57 -8.40 10.95
C GLY A 454 -0.82 -8.09 12.24
N ARG A 455 -0.77 -9.02 13.21
CA ARG A 455 0.10 -8.89 14.38
C ARG A 455 1.55 -9.10 13.94
N GLU A 456 2.41 -8.18 14.33
CA GLU A 456 3.84 -8.28 14.05
C GLU A 456 4.50 -9.32 14.95
N LEU A 457 5.10 -10.34 14.33
CA LEU A 457 5.78 -11.45 15.01
C LEU A 457 7.27 -11.16 15.20
N THR A 458 7.89 -10.52 14.22
CA THR A 458 9.29 -10.11 14.25
C THR A 458 9.54 -8.96 13.28
N ARG A 459 10.60 -8.19 13.55
CA ARG A 459 11.05 -7.09 12.70
C ARG A 459 12.56 -6.97 12.68
N LEU A 460 13.13 -6.63 11.51
CA LEU A 460 14.48 -6.08 11.35
C LEU A 460 14.33 -4.67 10.77
N GLY A 461 14.93 -3.69 11.43
CA GLY A 461 14.73 -2.28 11.12
C GLY A 461 15.35 -1.85 9.79
N LEU A 462 14.98 -0.65 9.36
CA LEU A 462 15.54 0.02 8.20
C LEU A 462 17.06 0.18 8.33
N GLY A 463 17.80 -0.09 7.25
CA GLY A 463 19.25 0.07 7.20
C GLY A 463 20.06 -0.92 8.08
N GLN A 464 19.40 -1.93 8.67
CA GLN A 464 20.08 -2.98 9.42
C GLN A 464 20.47 -4.13 8.50
N THR A 465 21.60 -4.78 8.78
CA THR A 465 22.02 -6.04 8.16
C THR A 465 21.76 -7.19 9.14
N GLY A 466 21.20 -8.31 8.67
CA GLY A 466 21.01 -9.48 9.53
C GLY A 466 19.90 -10.41 9.07
N VAL A 467 19.50 -11.31 9.97
CA VAL A 467 18.46 -12.30 9.74
C VAL A 467 17.41 -12.30 10.84
N LYS A 468 16.18 -12.68 10.48
CA LYS A 468 15.13 -13.02 11.43
C LYS A 468 14.60 -14.41 11.15
N VAL A 469 14.47 -15.18 12.21
CA VAL A 469 13.96 -16.54 12.21
C VAL A 469 12.59 -16.52 12.88
N VAL A 470 11.57 -17.05 12.21
CA VAL A 470 10.21 -17.03 12.72
C VAL A 470 9.45 -18.30 12.36
N ALA A 471 8.83 -18.93 13.34
CA ALA A 471 7.89 -20.02 13.10
C ALA A 471 6.66 -19.47 12.35
N VAL A 472 6.31 -20.08 11.22
CA VAL A 472 5.19 -19.63 10.41
C VAL A 472 3.88 -19.97 11.09
N PRO A 473 3.01 -18.98 11.40
CA PRO A 473 1.73 -19.24 12.03
C PRO A 473 0.71 -19.83 11.06
N GLY A 474 -0.37 -20.37 11.60
CA GLY A 474 -1.49 -20.85 10.80
C GLY A 474 -2.24 -19.72 10.11
N ALA A 475 -2.79 -20.03 8.94
CA ALA A 475 -3.67 -19.13 8.21
C ALA A 475 -5.06 -19.07 8.87
N LEU A 476 -5.75 -17.94 8.72
CA LEU A 476 -7.15 -17.79 9.06
C LEU A 476 -8.03 -18.41 7.96
N PRO A 477 -9.28 -18.77 8.25
CA PRO A 477 -10.27 -18.97 7.20
C PRO A 477 -10.36 -17.71 6.34
N PRO A 478 -10.52 -17.82 4.99
CA PRO A 478 -10.57 -16.66 4.11
C PRO A 478 -11.61 -15.65 4.58
N PRO A 479 -11.20 -14.40 4.92
CA PRO A 479 -12.12 -13.37 5.36
C PRO A 479 -13.06 -12.91 4.22
N PRO A 480 -14.12 -12.15 4.51
CA PRO A 480 -15.06 -11.69 3.49
C PRO A 480 -14.40 -10.93 2.34
N PHE A 481 -13.42 -10.07 2.61
CA PHE A 481 -12.71 -9.37 1.54
C PHE A 481 -11.93 -10.32 0.63
N ALA A 482 -11.28 -11.33 1.17
CA ALA A 482 -10.58 -12.35 0.37
C ALA A 482 -11.54 -13.15 -0.55
N ARG A 483 -12.81 -13.29 -0.16
CA ARG A 483 -13.82 -14.04 -0.94
C ARG A 483 -14.52 -13.20 -2.00
N PHE A 484 -14.80 -11.95 -1.69
CA PHE A 484 -15.64 -11.07 -2.52
C PHE A 484 -14.86 -9.91 -3.14
N GLY A 485 -13.61 -9.71 -2.74
CA GLY A 485 -12.72 -8.71 -3.30
C GLY A 485 -13.31 -7.32 -3.32
N LEU A 486 -13.08 -6.64 -4.42
CA LEU A 486 -13.53 -5.26 -4.64
C LEU A 486 -15.06 -5.10 -4.75
N ALA A 487 -15.82 -6.19 -4.85
CA ALA A 487 -17.28 -6.11 -4.84
C ALA A 487 -17.80 -5.54 -3.51
N VAL A 488 -17.11 -5.79 -2.38
CA VAL A 488 -17.50 -5.26 -1.07
C VAL A 488 -17.46 -3.72 -1.04
N PRO A 489 -16.32 -3.05 -1.28
CA PRO A 489 -16.28 -1.58 -1.27
C PRO A 489 -17.14 -0.96 -2.38
N LEU A 490 -17.30 -1.60 -3.54
CA LEU A 490 -18.18 -1.12 -4.60
C LEU A 490 -19.65 -1.12 -4.16
N LEU A 491 -20.12 -2.21 -3.55
CA LEU A 491 -21.49 -2.29 -3.02
C LEU A 491 -21.73 -1.24 -1.93
N LEU A 492 -20.76 -1.06 -1.01
CA LEU A 492 -20.84 -0.03 0.02
C LEU A 492 -20.92 1.38 -0.58
N ALA A 493 -20.14 1.66 -1.65
CA ALA A 493 -20.21 2.95 -2.35
C ALA A 493 -21.59 3.17 -2.96
N VAL A 494 -22.12 2.16 -3.66
CA VAL A 494 -23.45 2.25 -4.29
C VAL A 494 -24.52 2.51 -3.24
N MET A 495 -24.53 1.75 -2.14
CA MET A 495 -25.49 1.94 -1.04
C MET A 495 -25.36 3.33 -0.40
N ALA A 496 -24.15 3.81 -0.16
CA ALA A 496 -23.88 5.11 0.43
C ALA A 496 -24.34 6.25 -0.50
N ILE A 497 -24.06 6.14 -1.80
CA ILE A 497 -24.52 7.11 -2.82
C ILE A 497 -26.05 7.12 -2.91
N ALA A 498 -26.68 5.95 -2.97
CA ALA A 498 -28.14 5.84 -3.00
C ALA A 498 -28.78 6.47 -1.76
N ALA A 499 -28.25 6.20 -0.56
CA ALA A 499 -28.73 6.79 0.69
C ALA A 499 -28.53 8.32 0.74
N ALA A 500 -27.40 8.82 0.24
CA ALA A 500 -27.13 10.25 0.20
C ALA A 500 -28.05 11.00 -0.77
N LEU A 501 -28.43 10.37 -1.89
CA LEU A 501 -29.25 10.98 -2.95
C LEU A 501 -30.73 10.67 -2.83
N ALA A 502 -31.16 9.73 -1.97
CA ALA A 502 -32.55 9.38 -1.77
C ALA A 502 -33.38 10.63 -1.47
N ARG A 503 -34.41 10.92 -2.30
CA ARG A 503 -35.39 11.96 -2.01
C ARG A 503 -36.22 11.50 -0.82
N LYS A 504 -36.56 12.42 0.12
CA LYS A 504 -37.64 12.16 1.05
C LYS A 504 -38.92 11.96 0.21
N TRP A 505 -39.41 10.75 0.18
CA TRP A 505 -40.80 10.51 -0.18
C TRP A 505 -41.66 11.10 0.96
N GLU A 506 -42.03 12.37 0.86
CA GLU A 506 -43.14 12.92 1.63
C GLU A 506 -44.38 12.25 1.07
N ILE A 507 -44.86 11.21 1.76
CA ILE A 507 -46.21 10.73 1.60
C ILE A 507 -47.08 11.91 2.04
N SER A 508 -47.58 12.67 1.05
CA SER A 508 -48.58 13.70 1.27
C SER A 508 -49.85 13.00 1.75
N THR A 509 -50.03 12.95 3.05
CA THR A 509 -51.25 12.46 3.70
C THR A 509 -52.40 13.43 3.56
N ASP A 510 -52.25 14.51 2.79
CA ASP A 510 -53.30 15.54 2.59
C ASP A 510 -54.39 15.17 1.56
N LYS A 511 -54.37 13.97 0.95
CA LYS A 511 -55.41 13.53 0.00
C LYS A 511 -56.41 12.52 0.56
N LEU A 512 -56.48 12.34 1.87
CA LEU A 512 -57.45 11.45 2.52
C LEU A 512 -58.43 12.20 3.44
N LYS A 513 -58.62 13.51 3.23
CA LYS A 513 -59.68 14.29 3.89
C LYS A 513 -60.48 15.08 2.85
N THR A 514 -61.23 14.39 2.05
CA THR A 514 -62.42 14.87 1.38
C THR A 514 -63.41 13.73 1.26
#